data_c6a2cb829adf4a04a8563b73156b368e
#
_entry.id   c6a2cb829adf4a04a8563b73156b368e
#
_cell.length_a   1.000
_cell.length_b   1.000
_cell.length_c   1.000
_cell.angle_alpha   90.00
_cell.angle_beta   90.00
_cell.angle_gamma   90.00
#
_symmetry.space_group_name_H-M   'P 1'
#
loop_
_entity.id
_entity.type
_entity.pdbx_description
1 polymer ?
#
loop_
_entity_poly.entity_id
_entity_poly.type
_entity_poly.pdbx_seq_one_letter_code
_entity_poly.pdbx_strand_id
1 'polypeptide(L)'
;MTIPLSYDAGKVEQKWYGYWLKNKYFKSIPDSREPYTIVIPPPNVTGILHMGHMLNNTIQDVLIRRARLQGKNACWVPGTDHASIATEAKVVAKLREN
;
A
#
# COMPACT_ATOMS: atom_id res chain seq x y z
N MET A 1 21.98 24.76 -10.79
CA MET A 1 20.69 24.04 -10.59
C MET A 1 19.57 25.08 -10.43
N THR A 2 18.60 25.05 -11.30
CA THR A 2 17.43 25.94 -11.21
C THR A 2 16.29 25.18 -10.50
N ILE A 3 15.75 25.81 -9.46
CA ILE A 3 14.58 25.27 -8.78
C ILE A 3 13.35 25.67 -9.59
N PRO A 4 12.47 24.72 -9.97
CA PRO A 4 11.24 25.07 -10.68
C PRO A 4 10.36 26.01 -9.86
N LEU A 5 9.67 26.92 -10.54
CA LEU A 5 8.75 27.87 -9.89
C LEU A 5 7.49 27.21 -9.35
N SER A 6 7.15 26.02 -9.83
CA SER A 6 5.99 25.27 -9.39
C SER A 6 6.33 23.81 -9.12
N TYR A 7 5.64 23.21 -8.14
CA TYR A 7 5.75 21.80 -7.81
C TYR A 7 4.91 20.96 -8.76
N ASP A 8 5.55 19.99 -9.45
CA ASP A 8 4.88 19.03 -10.32
C ASP A 8 4.82 17.67 -9.61
N ALA A 9 3.70 17.40 -8.95
CA ALA A 9 3.49 16.17 -8.18
C ALA A 9 3.69 14.92 -9.03
N GLY A 10 3.17 14.88 -10.24
CA GLY A 10 3.24 13.71 -11.11
C GLY A 10 4.68 13.27 -11.40
N LYS A 11 5.54 14.21 -11.75
CA LYS A 11 6.96 13.93 -12.01
C LYS A 11 7.71 13.50 -10.76
N VAL A 12 7.45 14.19 -9.65
CA VAL A 12 8.14 13.92 -8.38
C VAL A 12 7.76 12.56 -7.83
N GLU A 13 6.48 12.24 -7.82
CA GLU A 13 5.97 10.96 -7.31
C GLU A 13 6.50 9.77 -8.09
N GLN A 14 6.44 9.81 -9.41
CA GLN A 14 6.95 8.73 -10.25
C GLN A 14 8.45 8.52 -10.07
N LYS A 15 9.22 9.62 -10.04
CA LYS A 15 10.67 9.58 -9.84
C LYS A 15 11.04 8.91 -8.51
N TRP A 16 10.45 9.37 -7.43
CA TRP A 16 10.82 8.89 -6.10
C TRP A 16 10.28 7.49 -5.82
N TYR A 17 9.07 7.17 -6.25
CA TYR A 17 8.54 5.82 -6.11
C TYR A 17 9.38 4.80 -6.87
N GLY A 18 9.77 5.09 -8.11
CA GLY A 18 10.68 4.25 -8.88
C GLY A 18 12.04 4.07 -8.20
N TYR A 19 12.59 5.14 -7.64
CA TYR A 19 13.84 5.10 -6.88
C TYR A 19 13.73 4.19 -5.65
N TRP A 20 12.66 4.30 -4.88
CA TRP A 20 12.43 3.48 -3.70
C TRP A 20 12.28 2.00 -4.04
N LEU A 21 11.55 1.68 -5.11
CA LEU A 21 11.40 0.29 -5.57
C LEU A 21 12.73 -0.30 -6.05
N LYS A 22 13.48 0.47 -6.82
CA LYS A 22 14.81 0.04 -7.32
C LYS A 22 15.75 -0.30 -6.16
N ASN A 23 15.74 0.49 -5.10
CA ASN A 23 16.58 0.27 -3.92
C ASN A 23 15.96 -0.69 -2.90
N LYS A 24 14.78 -1.23 -3.17
CA LYS A 24 14.08 -2.21 -2.32
C LYS A 24 13.88 -1.74 -0.86
N TYR A 25 13.63 -0.46 -0.67
CA TYR A 25 13.47 0.12 0.68
C TYR A 25 12.27 -0.43 1.46
N PHE A 26 11.28 -0.98 0.76
CA PHE A 26 10.10 -1.57 1.41
C PHE A 26 10.26 -3.06 1.69
N LYS A 27 11.33 -3.68 1.22
CA LYS A 27 11.57 -5.11 1.43
C LYS A 27 11.90 -5.37 2.90
N SER A 28 11.26 -6.37 3.47
CA SER A 28 11.57 -6.87 4.81
C SER A 28 12.01 -8.32 4.71
N ILE A 29 13.12 -8.61 5.35
CA ILE A 29 13.65 -9.97 5.53
C ILE A 29 13.99 -10.16 7.00
N PRO A 30 13.82 -11.36 7.57
CA PRO A 30 14.19 -11.62 8.96
C PRO A 30 15.67 -11.29 9.21
N ASP A 31 15.92 -10.47 10.23
CA ASP A 31 17.25 -10.11 10.67
C ASP A 31 17.27 -9.83 12.20
N SER A 32 18.37 -9.28 12.72
CA SER A 32 18.54 -9.00 14.14
C SER A 32 17.82 -7.75 14.64
N ARG A 33 17.26 -6.94 13.75
CA ARG A 33 16.53 -5.72 14.14
C ARG A 33 15.21 -6.07 14.81
N GLU A 34 14.73 -5.17 15.67
CA GLU A 34 13.41 -5.31 16.27
C GLU A 34 12.31 -5.35 15.19
N PRO A 35 11.49 -6.42 15.13
CA PRO A 35 10.45 -6.50 14.13
C PRO A 35 9.30 -5.55 14.44
N TYR A 36 8.72 -4.98 13.39
CA TYR A 36 7.50 -4.17 13.45
C TYR A 36 6.62 -4.52 12.25
N THR A 37 5.54 -5.26 12.48
CA THR A 37 4.68 -5.77 11.41
C THR A 37 3.26 -5.26 11.55
N ILE A 38 2.70 -4.74 10.46
CA ILE A 38 1.29 -4.41 10.35
C ILE A 38 0.69 -5.25 9.23
N VAL A 39 -0.44 -5.89 9.51
CA VAL A 39 -1.25 -6.56 8.50
C VAL A 39 -2.41 -5.63 8.16
N ILE A 40 -2.55 -5.26 6.91
CA ILE A 40 -3.66 -4.40 6.46
C ILE A 40 -4.97 -5.16 6.64
N PRO A 41 -6.02 -4.55 7.23
CA PRO A 41 -7.37 -5.08 7.12
C PRO A 41 -7.74 -5.18 5.64
N PRO A 42 -7.96 -6.40 5.10
CA PRO A 42 -8.07 -6.56 3.66
C PRO A 42 -9.39 -6.00 3.14
N PRO A 43 -9.37 -5.09 2.16
CA PRO A 43 -10.59 -4.64 1.51
C PRO A 43 -11.19 -5.76 0.65
N ASN A 44 -12.50 -5.74 0.47
CA ASN A 44 -13.17 -6.65 -0.44
C ASN A 44 -12.64 -6.47 -1.86
N VAL A 45 -12.23 -7.56 -2.50
CA VAL A 45 -11.68 -7.54 -3.87
C VAL A 45 -12.67 -6.96 -4.88
N THR A 46 -13.97 -7.09 -4.62
CA THR A 46 -15.07 -6.59 -5.48
C THR A 46 -15.48 -5.15 -5.17
N GLY A 47 -14.97 -4.58 -4.08
CA GLY A 47 -15.33 -3.23 -3.65
C GLY A 47 -14.50 -2.14 -4.31
N ILE A 48 -15.06 -0.92 -4.30
CA ILE A 48 -14.33 0.28 -4.70
C ILE A 48 -13.70 0.88 -3.44
N LEU A 49 -12.44 1.26 -3.53
CA LEU A 49 -11.76 1.95 -2.43
C LEU A 49 -12.37 3.34 -2.21
N HIS A 50 -12.49 3.74 -0.95
CA HIS A 50 -13.09 5.01 -0.56
C HIS A 50 -12.29 5.70 0.56
N MET A 51 -12.78 6.84 1.03
CA MET A 51 -12.11 7.65 2.05
C MET A 51 -11.85 6.89 3.36
N GLY A 52 -12.70 5.94 3.73
CA GLY A 52 -12.47 5.09 4.90
C GLY A 52 -11.23 4.22 4.76
N HIS A 53 -10.99 3.65 3.59
CA HIS A 53 -9.76 2.92 3.28
C HIS A 53 -8.54 3.85 3.33
N MET A 54 -8.65 5.06 2.78
CA MET A 54 -7.58 6.05 2.83
C MET A 54 -7.21 6.42 4.27
N LEU A 55 -8.18 6.69 5.11
CA LEU A 55 -7.95 7.04 6.53
C LEU A 55 -7.21 5.91 7.25
N ASN A 56 -7.71 4.69 7.15
CA ASN A 56 -7.11 3.52 7.79
C ASN A 56 -5.67 3.28 7.30
N ASN A 57 -5.47 3.28 5.98
CA ASN A 57 -4.15 3.02 5.40
C ASN A 57 -3.15 4.15 5.68
N THR A 58 -3.60 5.39 5.76
CA THR A 58 -2.74 6.53 6.10
C THR A 58 -2.19 6.40 7.52
N ILE A 59 -3.01 6.01 8.48
CA ILE A 59 -2.56 5.77 9.85
C ILE A 59 -1.49 4.68 9.89
N GLN A 60 -1.71 3.58 9.19
CA GLN A 60 -0.74 2.48 9.10
C GLN A 60 0.55 2.92 8.40
N ASP A 61 0.44 3.69 7.32
CA ASP A 61 1.59 4.21 6.57
C ASP A 61 2.49 5.09 7.47
N VAL A 62 1.90 5.97 8.25
CA VAL A 62 2.63 6.81 9.21
C VAL A 62 3.38 5.96 10.23
N LEU A 63 2.74 4.95 10.79
CA LEU A 63 3.34 4.07 11.79
C LEU A 63 4.50 3.24 11.19
N ILE A 64 4.32 2.70 9.99
CA ILE A 64 5.37 1.93 9.30
C ILE A 64 6.57 2.81 8.95
N ARG A 65 6.33 4.02 8.47
CA ARG A 65 7.40 4.98 8.15
C ARG A 65 8.19 5.36 9.40
N ARG A 66 7.49 5.61 10.50
CA ARG A 66 8.12 5.87 11.79
C ARG A 66 8.99 4.69 12.25
N ALA A 67 8.48 3.47 12.16
CA ALA A 67 9.23 2.28 12.52
C ALA A 67 10.53 2.14 11.71
N ARG A 68 10.50 2.42 10.41
CA ARG A 68 11.71 2.43 9.57
C ARG A 68 12.71 3.49 10.01
N LEU A 69 12.24 4.70 10.32
CA LEU A 69 13.11 5.76 10.83
C LEU A 69 13.75 5.42 12.18
N GLN A 70 13.09 4.60 12.98
CA GLN A 70 13.63 4.10 14.25
C GLN A 70 14.60 2.92 14.09
N GLY A 71 14.87 2.50 12.86
CA GLY A 71 15.78 1.39 12.58
C GLY A 71 15.18 0.01 12.79
N LYS A 72 13.86 -0.11 12.93
CA LYS A 72 13.18 -1.40 13.06
C LYS A 72 13.07 -2.11 11.72
N ASN A 73 12.93 -3.44 11.77
CA ASN A 73 12.61 -4.23 10.60
C ASN A 73 11.10 -4.16 10.35
N ALA A 74 10.69 -3.22 9.51
CA ALA A 74 9.29 -2.92 9.27
C ALA A 74 8.73 -3.74 8.09
N CYS A 75 7.62 -4.43 8.32
CA CYS A 75 6.92 -5.20 7.31
C CYS A 75 5.43 -4.81 7.29
N TRP A 76 4.97 -4.30 6.16
CA TRP A 76 3.57 -3.98 5.95
C TRP A 76 2.98 -4.97 4.96
N VAL A 77 2.06 -5.82 5.43
CA VAL A 77 1.51 -6.93 4.65
C VAL A 77 0.16 -6.54 4.05
N PRO A 78 0.06 -6.33 2.73
CA PRO A 78 -1.19 -6.08 2.05
C PRO A 78 -1.94 -7.37 1.75
N GLY A 79 -3.23 -7.23 1.44
CA GLY A 79 -4.08 -8.33 1.01
C GLY A 79 -5.43 -7.84 0.54
N THR A 80 -6.24 -8.75 0.01
CA THR A 80 -7.62 -8.50 -0.37
C THR A 80 -8.51 -9.60 0.20
N ASP A 81 -9.74 -9.23 0.55
CA ASP A 81 -10.75 -10.19 1.03
C ASP A 81 -11.58 -10.70 -0.14
N HIS A 82 -11.57 -12.00 -0.34
CA HIS A 82 -12.36 -12.68 -1.35
C HIS A 82 -13.65 -13.24 -0.73
N ALA A 83 -14.45 -12.38 -0.12
CA ALA A 83 -15.73 -12.73 0.46
C ALA A 83 -16.60 -13.48 -0.58
N SER A 84 -16.91 -14.75 -0.32
CA SER A 84 -17.45 -15.68 -1.32
C SER A 84 -18.73 -15.19 -1.99
N ILE A 85 -19.71 -14.72 -1.22
CA ILE A 85 -21.01 -14.25 -1.73
C ILE A 85 -20.82 -13.05 -2.67
N ALA A 86 -20.07 -12.05 -2.25
CA ALA A 86 -19.85 -10.85 -3.07
C ALA A 86 -19.02 -11.15 -4.33
N THR A 87 -18.00 -11.98 -4.21
CA THR A 87 -17.15 -12.39 -5.35
C THR A 87 -17.96 -13.21 -6.35
N GLU A 88 -18.72 -14.19 -5.89
CA GLU A 88 -19.59 -15.00 -6.75
C GLU A 88 -20.59 -14.14 -7.52
N ALA A 89 -21.28 -13.24 -6.83
CA ALA A 89 -22.26 -12.35 -7.46
C ALA A 89 -21.61 -11.50 -8.58
N LYS A 90 -20.42 -10.97 -8.36
CA LYS A 90 -19.69 -10.19 -9.38
C LYS A 90 -19.24 -11.05 -10.56
N VAL A 91 -18.72 -12.24 -10.30
CA VAL A 91 -18.31 -13.17 -11.37
C VAL A 91 -19.50 -13.59 -12.22
N VAL A 92 -20.62 -13.97 -11.60
CA VAL A 92 -21.85 -14.35 -12.33
C VAL A 92 -22.38 -13.19 -13.17
N ALA A 93 -22.41 -11.97 -12.62
CA ALA A 93 -22.81 -10.78 -13.36
C ALA A 93 -21.91 -10.56 -14.58
N LYS A 94 -20.60 -10.68 -14.43
CA LYS A 94 -19.63 -10.52 -15.52
C LYS A 94 -19.78 -11.57 -16.60
N LEU A 95 -20.02 -12.82 -16.23
CA LEU A 95 -20.25 -13.91 -17.18
C LEU A 95 -21.56 -13.74 -17.97
N ARG A 96 -22.57 -13.11 -17.37
CA ARG A 96 -23.85 -12.82 -18.06
C ARG A 96 -23.75 -11.66 -19.05
N GLU A 97 -22.80 -10.78 -18.90
CA GLU A 97 -22.53 -9.68 -19.86
C GLU A 97 -21.85 -10.17 -21.14
N ASN A 98 -21.26 -11.34 -21.14
CA ASN A 98 -20.58 -11.97 -22.27
C ASN A 98 -21.47 -13.08 -22.87
#